data_49d1bc13375ef53b0bcaec533c1fd582
#
_entry.id   49d1bc13375ef53b0bcaec533c1fd582
#
_cell.length_a   1.000
_cell.length_b   1.000
_cell.length_c   1.000
_cell.angle_alpha   90.00
_cell.angle_beta   90.00
_cell.angle_gamma   90.00
#
_symmetry.space_group_name_H-M   'P 1'
#
loop_
_entity.id
_entity.type
_entity.pdbx_description
1 polymer ?
#
loop_
_entity_poly.entity_id
_entity_poly.type
_entity_poly.pdbx_seq_one_letter_code
_entity_poly.pdbx_strand_id
1 'polypeptide(L)'
;MANILVTGGRGFIGTNLTNELRARGHEVWTSDILQGEDTRHLKADTGVYQQMDVIFRKQKFDFVYHLAAEYGRWNGEDHYENLWQTNVIGAKNMLRLQEQHR
;
A
#
# COMPACT_ATOMS: atom_id res chain seq x y z
N MET A 1 20.81 0.51 -1.85
CA MET A 1 19.49 0.94 -2.34
C MET A 1 18.53 -0.24 -2.34
N ALA A 2 17.32 -0.04 -1.87
CA ALA A 2 16.28 -1.06 -1.83
C ALA A 2 15.10 -0.66 -2.70
N ASN A 3 14.34 -1.65 -3.16
CA ASN A 3 13.06 -1.46 -3.83
C ASN A 3 11.95 -1.61 -2.78
N ILE A 4 11.18 -0.56 -2.60
CA ILE A 4 10.21 -0.45 -1.50
C ILE A 4 8.83 -0.13 -2.04
N LEU A 5 7.82 -0.79 -1.49
CA LEU A 5 6.42 -0.44 -1.72
C LEU A 5 5.86 0.20 -0.46
N VAL A 6 5.17 1.34 -0.62
CA VAL A 6 4.44 1.99 0.45
C VAL A 6 2.96 1.99 0.07
N THR A 7 2.14 1.21 0.78
CA THR A 7 0.69 1.27 0.61
C THR A 7 0.16 2.44 1.44
N GLY A 8 -0.95 3.04 1.00
CA GLY A 8 -1.41 4.27 1.62
C GLY A 8 -0.46 5.44 1.33
N GLY A 9 0.20 5.40 0.17
CA GLY A 9 1.26 6.34 -0.18
C GLY A 9 0.81 7.78 -0.35
N ARG A 10 -0.47 8.03 -0.50
CA ARG A 10 -1.03 9.38 -0.62
C ARG A 10 -1.54 9.94 0.71
N GLY A 11 -1.51 9.14 1.77
CA GLY A 11 -1.84 9.62 3.11
C GLY A 11 -0.74 10.50 3.68
N PHE A 12 -1.00 11.10 4.85
CA PHE A 12 -0.05 11.99 5.50
C PHE A 12 1.28 11.28 5.80
N ILE A 13 1.20 10.13 6.48
CA ILE A 13 2.40 9.37 6.84
C ILE A 13 3.07 8.82 5.59
N GLY A 14 2.28 8.23 4.68
CA GLY A 14 2.81 7.62 3.47
C GLY A 14 3.56 8.59 2.57
N THR A 15 3.03 9.80 2.40
CA THR A 15 3.70 10.84 1.60
C THR A 15 5.02 11.23 2.20
N ASN A 16 5.06 11.50 3.52
CA ASN A 16 6.29 11.90 4.19
C ASN A 16 7.31 10.77 4.22
N LEU A 17 6.88 9.53 4.48
CA LEU A 17 7.78 8.38 4.46
C LEU A 17 8.37 8.16 3.07
N THR A 18 7.54 8.24 2.03
CA THR A 18 7.99 8.06 0.66
C THR A 18 9.07 9.08 0.29
N ASN A 19 8.83 10.35 0.63
CA ASN A 19 9.80 11.40 0.34
C ASN A 19 11.13 11.15 1.06
N GLU A 20 11.08 10.76 2.32
CA GLU A 20 12.30 10.49 3.11
C GLU A 20 13.06 9.27 2.57
N LEU A 21 12.36 8.20 2.21
CA LEU A 21 13.00 7.02 1.65
C LEU A 21 13.67 7.33 0.31
N ARG A 22 13.01 8.11 -0.53
CA ARG A 22 13.59 8.54 -1.81
C ARG A 22 14.81 9.43 -1.59
N ALA A 23 14.76 10.33 -0.60
CA ALA A 23 15.90 11.19 -0.26
C ALA A 23 17.10 10.36 0.19
N ARG A 24 16.87 9.19 0.77
CA ARG A 24 17.94 8.27 1.18
C ARG A 24 18.41 7.35 0.06
N GLY A 25 17.93 7.53 -1.15
CA GLY A 25 18.39 6.80 -2.32
C GLY A 25 17.66 5.50 -2.64
N HIS A 26 16.53 5.25 -2.01
CA HIS A 26 15.75 4.05 -2.30
C HIS A 26 14.80 4.27 -3.49
N GLU A 27 14.49 3.18 -4.17
CA GLU A 27 13.49 3.15 -5.22
C GLU A 27 12.14 2.86 -4.56
N VAL A 28 11.24 3.85 -4.58
CA VAL A 28 9.98 3.72 -3.84
C VAL A 28 8.78 3.81 -4.77
N TRP A 29 7.97 2.76 -4.73
CA TRP A 29 6.68 2.69 -5.38
C TRP A 29 5.60 2.93 -4.34
N THR A 30 4.51 3.54 -4.75
CA THR A 30 3.37 3.80 -3.87
C THR A 30 2.11 3.19 -4.43
N SER A 31 1.19 2.83 -3.55
CA SER A 31 -0.17 2.46 -3.93
C SER A 31 -1.15 3.13 -2.98
N ASP A 32 -2.34 3.42 -3.50
CA ASP A 32 -3.40 4.07 -2.74
C ASP A 32 -4.71 3.88 -3.51
N ILE A 33 -5.84 3.99 -2.82
CA ILE A 33 -7.14 4.02 -3.50
C ILE A 33 -7.34 5.34 -4.24
N LEU A 34 -6.56 6.36 -3.88
CA LEU A 34 -6.55 7.64 -4.57
C LEU A 34 -5.55 7.61 -5.72
N GLN A 35 -5.88 8.33 -6.80
CA GLN A 35 -4.99 8.47 -7.93
C GLN A 35 -3.84 9.40 -7.57
N GLY A 36 -2.65 9.13 -8.13
CA GLY A 36 -1.48 9.98 -7.99
C GLY A 36 -0.87 10.28 -9.35
N GLU A 37 -0.06 11.34 -9.42
CA GLU A 37 0.60 11.77 -10.66
C GLU A 37 1.98 11.15 -10.84
N ASP A 38 2.57 10.63 -9.77
CA ASP A 38 3.89 10.01 -9.80
C ASP A 38 3.85 8.76 -10.69
N THR A 39 4.84 8.59 -11.55
CA THR A 39 4.93 7.43 -12.44
C THR A 39 5.11 6.12 -11.68
N ARG A 40 5.57 6.18 -10.44
CA ARG A 40 5.71 5.03 -9.54
C ARG A 40 4.55 4.92 -8.55
N HIS A 41 3.43 5.57 -8.85
CA HIS A 41 2.21 5.44 -8.06
C HIS A 41 1.20 4.58 -8.82
N LEU A 42 0.61 3.62 -8.12
CA LEU A 42 -0.38 2.72 -8.68
C LEU A 42 -1.66 2.79 -7.85
N LYS A 43 -2.75 3.18 -8.50
CA LYS A 43 -4.05 3.20 -7.84
C LYS A 43 -4.51 1.76 -7.62
N ALA A 44 -4.69 1.38 -6.36
CA ALA A 44 -5.10 0.02 -6.01
C ALA A 44 -5.67 -0.03 -4.60
N ASP A 45 -6.60 -0.95 -4.40
CA ASP A 45 -7.19 -1.23 -3.10
C ASP A 45 -6.52 -2.47 -2.51
N THR A 46 -5.87 -2.32 -1.36
CA THR A 46 -5.21 -3.45 -0.69
C THR A 46 -6.18 -4.57 -0.32
N GLY A 47 -7.46 -4.25 -0.15
CA GLY A 47 -8.51 -5.25 0.10
C GLY A 47 -8.88 -6.09 -1.12
N VAL A 48 -8.38 -5.74 -2.31
CA VAL A 48 -8.66 -6.48 -3.55
C VAL A 48 -7.37 -7.16 -3.99
N TYR A 49 -7.28 -8.46 -3.73
CA TYR A 49 -6.06 -9.23 -3.97
C TYR A 49 -5.53 -9.08 -5.39
N GLN A 50 -6.40 -9.16 -6.39
CA GLN A 50 -5.99 -9.10 -7.79
C GLN A 50 -5.34 -7.77 -8.16
N GLN A 51 -5.82 -6.66 -7.59
CA GLN A 51 -5.22 -5.35 -7.85
C GLN A 51 -3.79 -5.28 -7.30
N MET A 52 -3.58 -5.79 -6.11
CA MET A 52 -2.26 -5.80 -5.50
C MET A 52 -1.33 -6.82 -6.15
N ASP A 53 -1.85 -7.95 -6.60
CA ASP A 53 -1.07 -8.96 -7.30
C ASP A 53 -0.43 -8.38 -8.56
N VAL A 54 -1.14 -7.54 -9.30
CA VAL A 54 -0.60 -6.87 -10.49
C VAL A 54 0.64 -6.04 -10.12
N ILE A 55 0.60 -5.33 -9.00
CA ILE A 55 1.73 -4.52 -8.54
C ILE A 55 2.94 -5.40 -8.23
N PHE A 56 2.73 -6.49 -7.50
CA PHE A 56 3.81 -7.40 -7.12
C PHE A 56 4.39 -8.15 -8.30
N ARG A 57 3.63 -8.29 -9.38
CA ARG A 57 4.12 -8.90 -10.63
C ARG A 57 4.96 -7.92 -11.46
N LYS A 58 4.68 -6.63 -11.35
CA LYS A 58 5.41 -5.60 -12.09
C LYS A 58 6.78 -5.31 -11.50
N GLN A 59 6.91 -5.40 -10.19
CA GLN A 59 8.12 -4.99 -9.49
C GLN A 59 8.37 -5.90 -8.29
N LYS A 60 9.60 -6.33 -8.12
CA LYS A 60 10.01 -7.08 -6.94
C LYS A 60 10.40 -6.11 -5.84
N PHE A 61 9.80 -6.26 -4.67
CA PHE A 61 10.04 -5.39 -3.53
C PHE A 61 10.88 -6.09 -2.47
N ASP A 62 11.86 -5.36 -1.94
CA ASP A 62 12.66 -5.82 -0.82
C ASP A 62 11.93 -5.59 0.51
N PHE A 63 11.18 -4.49 0.60
CA PHE A 63 10.42 -4.14 1.79
C PHE A 63 9.06 -3.57 1.41
N VAL A 64 8.08 -3.78 2.27
CA VAL A 64 6.74 -3.19 2.12
C VAL A 64 6.37 -2.49 3.43
N TYR A 65 6.08 -1.20 3.32
CA TYR A 65 5.48 -0.44 4.42
C TYR A 65 3.98 -0.38 4.16
N HIS A 66 3.24 -1.19 4.88
CA HIS A 66 1.79 -1.31 4.68
C HIS A 66 1.07 -0.32 5.60
N LEU A 67 0.77 0.88 5.06
CA LEU A 67 0.14 1.95 5.81
C LEU A 67 -1.33 2.15 5.45
N ALA A 68 -1.81 1.48 4.40
CA ALA A 68 -3.21 1.58 3.99
C ALA A 68 -4.12 1.04 5.08
N ALA A 69 -5.04 1.86 5.54
CA ALA A 69 -5.95 1.50 6.62
C ALA A 69 -7.18 2.40 6.59
N GLU A 70 -8.28 1.88 7.12
CA GLU A 70 -9.47 2.66 7.40
C GLU A 70 -9.56 2.88 8.91
N TYR A 71 -10.05 4.03 9.30
CA TYR A 71 -10.15 4.40 10.70
C TYR A 71 -11.22 5.47 10.89
N GLY A 72 -11.48 5.78 12.16
CA GLY A 72 -12.45 6.78 12.51
C GLY A 72 -13.86 6.23 12.55
N ARG A 73 -14.82 7.13 12.81
CA ARG A 73 -16.20 6.72 13.03
C ARG A 73 -16.89 6.30 11.74
N TRP A 74 -16.77 7.11 10.70
CA TRP A 74 -17.49 6.86 9.44
C TRP A 74 -17.03 5.56 8.75
N ASN A 75 -15.72 5.35 8.61
CA ASN A 75 -15.17 4.17 7.95
C ASN A 75 -14.73 3.07 8.92
N GLY A 76 -14.94 3.28 10.21
CA GLY A 76 -14.60 2.30 11.25
C GLY A 76 -15.84 1.85 12.00
N GLU A 77 -16.27 2.65 12.96
CA GLU A 77 -17.36 2.25 13.86
C GLU A 77 -18.72 2.15 13.18
N ASP A 78 -19.06 3.11 12.31
CA ASP A 78 -20.36 3.15 11.65
C ASP A 78 -20.42 2.27 10.40
N HIS A 79 -19.28 2.04 9.76
CA HIS A 79 -19.17 1.25 8.52
C HIS A 79 -18.01 0.27 8.63
N TYR A 80 -18.11 -0.68 9.56
CA TYR A 80 -17.02 -1.59 9.85
C TYR A 80 -16.70 -2.58 8.74
N GLU A 81 -17.57 -2.74 7.73
CA GLU A 81 -17.27 -3.56 6.57
C GLU A 81 -16.04 -3.03 5.84
N ASN A 82 -15.93 -1.70 5.68
CA ASN A 82 -14.76 -1.09 5.06
C ASN A 82 -13.52 -1.31 5.91
N LEU A 83 -13.66 -1.23 7.21
CA LEU A 83 -12.55 -1.48 8.13
C LEU A 83 -12.05 -2.91 8.00
N TRP A 84 -12.96 -3.88 7.98
CA TRP A 84 -12.61 -5.29 7.79
C TRP A 84 -11.91 -5.52 6.46
N GLN A 85 -12.48 -4.99 5.38
CA GLN A 85 -11.93 -5.18 4.03
C GLN A 85 -10.53 -4.60 3.91
N THR A 86 -10.30 -3.41 4.41
CA THR A 86 -9.00 -2.75 4.29
C THR A 86 -8.01 -3.27 5.33
N ASN A 87 -8.40 -3.28 6.61
CA ASN A 87 -7.43 -3.54 7.68
C ASN A 87 -7.16 -5.03 7.89
N VAL A 88 -8.14 -5.90 7.66
CA VAL A 88 -7.99 -7.34 7.86
C VAL A 88 -7.66 -8.04 6.55
N ILE A 89 -8.53 -7.93 5.56
CA ILE A 89 -8.32 -8.58 4.26
C ILE A 89 -7.11 -7.98 3.55
N GLY A 90 -6.95 -6.65 3.62
CA GLY A 90 -5.80 -5.99 3.03
C GLY A 90 -4.48 -6.48 3.63
N ALA A 91 -4.39 -6.58 4.94
CA ALA A 91 -3.20 -7.09 5.61
C ALA A 91 -2.92 -8.55 5.23
N LYS A 92 -3.96 -9.38 5.19
CA LYS A 92 -3.84 -10.77 4.73
C LYS A 92 -3.30 -10.82 3.30
N ASN A 93 -3.81 -9.98 2.41
CA ASN A 93 -3.37 -9.92 1.03
C ASN A 93 -1.88 -9.55 0.93
N MET A 94 -1.43 -8.59 1.74
CA MET A 94 -0.03 -8.17 1.75
C MET A 94 0.88 -9.31 2.20
N LEU A 95 0.53 -10.01 3.26
CA LEU A 95 1.30 -11.16 3.74
C LEU A 95 1.35 -12.28 2.70
N ARG A 96 0.23 -12.58 2.08
CA ARG A 96 0.15 -13.60 1.06
C ARG A 96 1.01 -13.25 -0.16
N LEU A 97 0.96 -12.01 -0.61
CA LEU A 97 1.73 -11.57 -1.77
C LEU A 97 3.23 -11.56 -1.50
N GLN A 98 3.64 -11.13 -0.31
CA GLN A 98 5.05 -11.20 0.08
C GLN A 98 5.55 -12.64 0.15
N GLU A 99 4.72 -13.56 0.61
CA GLU A 99 5.04 -14.99 0.61
C GLU A 99 5.22 -15.53 -0.80
N GLN A 100 4.33 -15.15 -1.72
CA GLN A 100 4.35 -15.66 -3.10
C GLN A 100 5.46 -15.06 -3.96
N HIS A 101 5.87 -13.85 -3.68
CA HIS A 101 6.80 -13.09 -4.53
C HIS A 101 8.16 -12.82 -3.89
N ARG A 102 8.53 -13.57 -2.90
CA ARG A 102 9.84 -13.41 -2.28
C ARG A 102 10.98 -14.02 -3.10
#